data_be6ae3078153d64444f1a655dd5b2c0d
#
_entry.id   be6ae3078153d64444f1a655dd5b2c0d
#
_cell.length_a   1.000
_cell.length_b   1.000
_cell.length_c   1.000
_cell.angle_alpha   90.00
_cell.angle_beta   90.00
_cell.angle_gamma   90.00
#
_symmetry.space_group_name_H-M   'P 1'
#
loop_
_entity.id
_entity.type
_entity.pdbx_description
1 polymer ?
#
loop_
_entity_poly.entity_id
_entity_poly.type
_entity_poly.pdbx_seq_one_letter_code
_entity_poly.pdbx_strand_id
1 'polypeptide(L)'
;TEKIYLMAAREPLALPRCSRAFSLLWNALPKVNTRGNTTAIDIKVKSKLKDKLYLYAVQVAIKEIITEIRVLKFKALVYFLNIISMKINKQTKKILLLSILYFCSLPNNLFSQDSELFANDLNLKAQLTFDFKELYKNTNDSTFIKSPMVFSGNGIDQDTITVRVRVRGNFRKKICYFKPMRLEIRKKQAENTVFENNRKLKLVVPCQNEKGKDELIYKEMLAYKFYENLSNIHLKTQPISLKIVELKNGKEIEHEMFAFLIEDDNKVAKRHDIKKFPKRRVSPLNVGDSSAINFALFSYMIGNTDWSMAYQHNTEMFYNGKKLLAIPYDFDHSGLVDAYYAKPNPMLKISSVTERVYRGLCRRDPQVFAGMRKFYISKEEDIFNTLNEFKDKLDEKEFSRVNSYIESFFSILKSDSEFKLNILSKCRG
;
A
#
# COMPACT_ATOMS: atom_id res chain seq x y z
N THR A 1 5.47 40.15 -20.62
CA THR A 1 5.24 38.70 -20.49
C THR A 1 5.17 38.01 -21.85
N GLU A 2 4.59 38.63 -22.87
CA GLU A 2 4.53 38.07 -24.24
C GLU A 2 5.91 38.03 -24.97
N LYS A 3 6.81 38.96 -24.69
CA LYS A 3 8.16 38.96 -25.27
C LYS A 3 9.07 37.85 -24.79
N ILE A 4 8.81 37.29 -23.60
CA ILE A 4 9.59 36.16 -23.05
C ILE A 4 9.16 34.83 -23.71
N TYR A 5 7.88 34.72 -24.10
CA TYR A 5 7.37 33.54 -24.83
C TYR A 5 7.87 33.44 -26.27
N LEU A 6 8.10 34.57 -26.94
CA LEU A 6 8.58 34.61 -28.32
C LEU A 6 10.09 34.35 -28.46
N MET A 7 10.89 34.57 -27.42
CA MET A 7 12.34 34.23 -27.47
C MET A 7 12.62 32.74 -27.24
N ALA A 8 11.74 32.01 -26.55
CA ALA A 8 11.89 30.57 -26.36
C ALA A 8 11.55 29.73 -27.63
N ALA A 9 10.93 30.35 -28.64
CA ALA A 9 10.50 29.69 -29.87
C ALA A 9 11.48 29.78 -31.05
N ARG A 10 12.66 30.39 -30.86
CA ARG A 10 13.60 30.69 -32.00
C ARG A 10 14.89 29.89 -32.04
N GLU A 11 15.14 28.95 -31.13
CA GLU A 11 16.28 28.02 -31.29
C GLU A 11 15.80 26.58 -31.27
N PRO A 12 16.15 25.75 -32.30
CA PRO A 12 15.80 24.34 -32.33
C PRO A 12 16.78 23.57 -31.47
N LEU A 13 16.56 23.50 -30.16
CA LEU A 13 17.19 22.49 -29.32
C LEU A 13 16.47 21.17 -29.55
N ALA A 14 17.19 20.26 -30.23
CA ALA A 14 16.76 18.92 -30.53
C ALA A 14 16.42 18.13 -29.23
N LEU A 15 15.12 18.02 -28.95
CA LEU A 15 14.59 17.12 -27.94
C LEU A 15 13.57 16.17 -28.61
N PRO A 16 13.98 14.91 -28.94
CA PRO A 16 13.15 14.03 -29.78
C PRO A 16 11.90 13.45 -29.09
N ARG A 17 11.66 13.70 -27.80
CA ARG A 17 10.53 13.09 -27.05
C ARG A 17 9.43 14.06 -26.61
N CYS A 18 9.72 15.34 -26.43
CA CYS A 18 8.71 16.35 -26.08
C CYS A 18 7.76 16.71 -27.22
N SER A 19 8.18 16.56 -28.48
CA SER A 19 7.36 16.93 -29.63
C SER A 19 6.09 16.08 -29.78
N ARG A 20 6.10 14.83 -29.33
CA ARG A 20 4.92 13.94 -29.42
C ARG A 20 3.84 14.27 -28.38
N ALA A 21 4.20 14.49 -27.11
CA ALA A 21 3.24 14.84 -26.08
C ALA A 21 2.65 16.24 -26.30
N PHE A 22 3.48 17.21 -26.74
CA PHE A 22 3.01 18.56 -27.08
C PHE A 22 2.13 18.57 -28.33
N SER A 23 2.42 17.75 -29.33
CA SER A 23 1.59 17.60 -30.54
C SER A 23 0.26 16.93 -30.23
N LEU A 24 0.21 15.97 -29.31
CA LEU A 24 -1.03 15.32 -28.87
C LEU A 24 -1.89 16.27 -28.04
N LEU A 25 -1.29 17.09 -27.16
CA LEU A 25 -2.00 18.14 -26.42
C LEU A 25 -2.47 19.28 -27.33
N TRP A 26 -1.63 19.70 -28.28
CA TRP A 26 -1.98 20.76 -29.24
C TRP A 26 -3.10 20.34 -30.18
N ASN A 27 -3.14 19.09 -30.58
CA ASN A 27 -4.20 18.56 -31.45
C ASN A 27 -5.50 18.23 -30.70
N ALA A 28 -5.44 18.13 -29.36
CA ALA A 28 -6.61 17.92 -28.49
C ALA A 28 -7.27 19.23 -28.01
N LEU A 29 -6.60 20.37 -28.16
CA LEU A 29 -7.18 21.68 -27.84
C LEU A 29 -8.12 22.13 -28.97
N PRO A 30 -9.31 22.67 -28.66
CA PRO A 30 -10.21 23.24 -29.66
C PRO A 30 -9.49 24.40 -30.36
N LYS A 31 -9.44 24.37 -31.69
CA LYS A 31 -8.92 25.48 -32.52
C LYS A 31 -9.78 26.70 -32.29
N VAL A 32 -9.30 27.67 -31.56
CA VAL A 32 -9.95 28.97 -31.43
C VAL A 32 -9.83 29.69 -32.77
N ASN A 33 -10.98 29.86 -33.44
CA ASN A 33 -11.04 30.63 -34.66
C ASN A 33 -11.00 32.13 -34.30
N THR A 34 -10.04 32.86 -34.80
CA THR A 34 -9.80 34.28 -34.54
C THR A 34 -10.87 35.22 -35.13
N ARG A 35 -11.97 34.69 -35.63
CA ARG A 35 -13.14 35.45 -36.08
C ARG A 35 -14.37 35.14 -35.19
N GLY A 36 -14.42 35.72 -34.05
CA GLY A 36 -15.58 36.19 -33.29
C GLY A 36 -16.88 35.38 -33.17
N ASN A 37 -16.98 34.12 -33.58
CA ASN A 37 -18.18 33.31 -33.41
C ASN A 37 -17.86 31.99 -32.73
N THR A 38 -18.20 31.93 -31.44
CA THR A 38 -18.20 30.70 -30.65
C THR A 38 -19.39 29.82 -31.08
N THR A 39 -19.18 28.86 -31.94
CA THR A 39 -20.15 27.77 -32.11
C THR A 39 -19.92 26.75 -31.01
N ALA A 40 -20.96 26.56 -30.18
CA ALA A 40 -21.00 25.50 -29.18
C ALA A 40 -20.87 24.13 -29.86
N ILE A 41 -19.76 23.46 -29.65
CA ILE A 41 -19.56 22.07 -30.08
C ILE A 41 -20.27 21.19 -29.06
N ASP A 42 -21.42 20.68 -29.46
CA ASP A 42 -22.17 19.69 -28.69
C ASP A 42 -21.44 18.32 -28.74
N ILE A 43 -20.52 18.11 -27.79
CA ILE A 43 -19.81 16.85 -27.66
C ILE A 43 -20.69 15.90 -26.86
N LYS A 44 -21.56 15.14 -27.56
CA LYS A 44 -22.18 13.96 -26.99
C LYS A 44 -21.12 12.93 -26.65
N VAL A 45 -20.64 12.95 -25.41
CA VAL A 45 -19.67 11.98 -24.89
C VAL A 45 -20.34 10.62 -24.77
N LYS A 46 -20.20 9.77 -25.78
CA LYS A 46 -20.53 8.34 -25.69
C LYS A 46 -19.33 7.59 -25.09
N SER A 47 -19.56 6.99 -23.94
CA SER A 47 -18.84 5.88 -23.28
C SER A 47 -17.73 6.20 -22.27
N LYS A 48 -17.87 5.59 -21.09
CA LYS A 48 -16.91 5.50 -19.97
C LYS A 48 -15.45 5.13 -20.38
N LEU A 49 -15.27 4.66 -21.62
CA LEU A 49 -13.96 4.27 -22.15
C LEU A 49 -13.11 5.48 -22.60
N LYS A 50 -13.75 6.53 -23.14
CA LYS A 50 -13.05 7.76 -23.54
C LYS A 50 -12.55 8.55 -22.34
N ASP A 51 -13.32 8.57 -21.26
CA ASP A 51 -12.91 9.27 -20.03
C ASP A 51 -11.70 8.59 -19.37
N LYS A 52 -11.64 7.25 -19.38
CA LYS A 52 -10.51 6.50 -18.86
C LYS A 52 -9.23 6.70 -19.68
N LEU A 53 -9.34 6.72 -21.01
CA LEU A 53 -8.21 7.01 -21.93
C LEU A 53 -7.72 8.46 -21.78
N TYR A 54 -8.63 9.39 -21.59
CA TYR A 54 -8.29 10.79 -21.34
C TYR A 54 -7.57 10.96 -19.98
N LEU A 55 -8.07 10.32 -18.92
CA LEU A 55 -7.44 10.36 -17.59
C LEU A 55 -6.04 9.74 -17.61
N TYR A 56 -5.85 8.64 -18.32
CA TYR A 56 -4.55 8.00 -18.51
C TYR A 56 -3.57 8.89 -19.28
N ALA A 57 -4.02 9.48 -20.39
CA ALA A 57 -3.19 10.42 -21.18
C ALA A 57 -2.78 11.65 -20.35
N VAL A 58 -3.69 12.16 -19.49
CA VAL A 58 -3.39 13.26 -18.55
C VAL A 58 -2.37 12.81 -17.49
N GLN A 59 -2.48 11.61 -16.96
CA GLN A 59 -1.51 11.08 -15.98
C GLN A 59 -0.11 10.88 -16.59
N VAL A 60 -0.02 10.37 -17.82
CA VAL A 60 1.25 10.23 -18.53
C VAL A 60 1.87 11.61 -18.83
N ALA A 61 1.07 12.56 -19.29
CA ALA A 61 1.53 13.93 -19.56
C ALA A 61 2.02 14.64 -18.26
N ILE A 62 1.31 14.43 -17.14
CA ILE A 62 1.74 14.93 -15.83
C ILE A 62 3.07 14.30 -15.41
N LYS A 63 3.27 13.00 -15.64
CA LYS A 63 4.51 12.26 -15.30
C LYS A 63 5.71 12.80 -16.10
N GLU A 64 5.52 13.08 -17.38
CA GLU A 64 6.55 13.71 -18.24
C GLU A 64 6.86 15.15 -17.85
N ILE A 65 5.84 15.95 -17.56
CA ILE A 65 6.00 17.33 -17.05
C ILE A 65 6.79 17.37 -15.74
N ILE A 66 6.54 16.43 -14.81
CA ILE A 66 7.28 16.34 -13.55
C ILE A 66 8.76 16.00 -13.77
N THR A 67 9.03 15.09 -14.70
CA THR A 67 10.42 14.72 -15.05
C THR A 67 11.16 15.90 -15.67
N GLU A 68 10.52 16.68 -16.53
CA GLU A 68 11.06 17.90 -17.11
C GLU A 68 11.27 19.02 -16.10
N ILE A 69 10.36 19.19 -15.14
CA ILE A 69 10.52 20.16 -14.05
C ILE A 69 11.78 19.87 -13.23
N ARG A 70 12.15 18.59 -13.02
CA ARG A 70 13.42 18.23 -12.37
C ARG A 70 14.65 18.63 -13.16
N VAL A 71 14.63 18.42 -14.48
CA VAL A 71 15.72 18.82 -15.39
C VAL A 71 15.77 20.34 -15.49
N LEU A 72 14.62 21.02 -15.55
CA LEU A 72 14.51 22.47 -15.56
C LEU A 72 15.00 23.12 -14.26
N LYS A 73 14.73 22.50 -13.08
CA LYS A 73 15.27 22.97 -11.79
C LYS A 73 16.81 22.94 -11.80
N PHE A 74 17.43 21.90 -12.33
CA PHE A 74 18.88 21.83 -12.44
C PHE A 74 19.45 22.83 -13.44
N LYS A 75 18.82 22.97 -14.62
CA LYS A 75 19.20 23.99 -15.62
C LYS A 75 18.99 25.41 -15.11
N ALA A 76 17.89 25.68 -14.39
CA ALA A 76 17.62 26.97 -13.77
C ALA A 76 18.68 27.33 -12.71
N LEU A 77 19.17 26.33 -11.94
CA LEU A 77 20.25 26.55 -10.98
C LEU A 77 21.57 26.92 -11.66
N VAL A 78 21.92 26.25 -12.78
CA VAL A 78 23.11 26.54 -13.58
C VAL A 78 22.99 27.92 -14.26
N TYR A 79 21.81 28.24 -14.80
CA TYR A 79 21.53 29.55 -15.41
C TYR A 79 21.60 30.66 -14.38
N PHE A 80 21.15 30.41 -13.14
CA PHE A 80 21.20 31.34 -12.03
C PHE A 80 22.63 31.63 -11.54
N LEU A 81 23.49 30.62 -11.47
CA LEU A 81 24.90 30.80 -11.18
C LEU A 81 25.60 31.69 -12.22
N ASN A 82 25.16 31.59 -13.48
CA ASN A 82 25.64 32.47 -14.57
C ASN A 82 25.07 33.89 -14.49
N ILE A 83 23.81 34.07 -14.03
CA ILE A 83 23.20 35.41 -13.88
C ILE A 83 23.79 36.19 -12.68
N ILE A 84 24.25 35.49 -11.62
CA ILE A 84 24.93 36.13 -10.48
C ILE A 84 26.22 36.85 -10.95
N SER A 85 26.85 36.35 -12.02
CA SER A 85 28.03 36.97 -12.61
C SER A 85 27.74 38.18 -13.50
N MET A 86 26.48 38.44 -13.87
CA MET A 86 26.09 39.59 -14.68
C MET A 86 25.78 40.84 -13.85
N LYS A 87 26.10 42.07 -14.39
CA LYS A 87 25.79 43.35 -13.79
C LYS A 87 24.28 43.67 -13.82
N ILE A 88 23.50 43.04 -12.91
CA ILE A 88 22.06 43.32 -12.75
C ILE A 88 21.85 44.14 -11.49
N ASN A 89 20.83 45.04 -11.52
CA ASN A 89 20.45 45.90 -10.41
C ASN A 89 20.17 45.11 -9.11
N LYS A 90 20.64 45.65 -7.96
CA LYS A 90 20.52 45.05 -6.62
C LYS A 90 19.09 44.60 -6.26
N GLN A 91 18.09 45.36 -6.70
CA GLN A 91 16.68 45.12 -6.39
C GLN A 91 16.13 43.93 -7.18
N THR A 92 16.50 43.79 -8.45
CA THR A 92 16.13 42.63 -9.31
C THR A 92 16.79 41.34 -8.81
N LYS A 93 18.03 41.41 -8.31
CA LYS A 93 18.70 40.28 -7.66
C LYS A 93 17.96 39.80 -6.42
N LYS A 94 17.43 40.73 -5.59
CA LYS A 94 16.72 40.42 -4.37
C LYS A 94 15.37 39.70 -4.64
N ILE A 95 14.63 40.18 -5.67
CA ILE A 95 13.35 39.58 -6.08
C ILE A 95 13.58 38.19 -6.67
N LEU A 96 14.62 37.99 -7.48
CA LEU A 96 14.96 36.70 -8.07
C LEU A 96 15.40 35.71 -6.98
N LEU A 97 16.16 36.14 -5.97
CA LEU A 97 16.58 35.33 -4.83
C LEU A 97 15.39 34.86 -3.99
N LEU A 98 14.45 35.78 -3.72
CA LEU A 98 13.23 35.47 -2.97
C LEU A 98 12.31 34.50 -3.72
N SER A 99 12.18 34.65 -5.05
CA SER A 99 11.36 33.72 -5.84
C SER A 99 11.96 32.30 -5.91
N ILE A 100 13.29 32.17 -5.91
CA ILE A 100 13.98 30.86 -5.89
C ILE A 100 13.93 30.24 -4.50
N LEU A 101 14.11 31.03 -3.44
CA LEU A 101 13.92 30.55 -2.06
C LEU A 101 12.50 30.06 -1.83
N TYR A 102 11.48 30.76 -2.37
CA TYR A 102 10.09 30.31 -2.34
C TYR A 102 9.88 29.01 -3.14
N PHE A 103 10.49 28.87 -4.32
CA PHE A 103 10.40 27.64 -5.14
C PHE A 103 11.17 26.46 -4.54
N CYS A 104 12.29 26.72 -3.84
CA CYS A 104 13.06 25.69 -3.12
C CYS A 104 12.43 25.32 -1.77
N SER A 105 11.65 26.19 -1.15
CA SER A 105 10.93 25.93 0.09
C SER A 105 9.61 25.17 -0.12
N LEU A 106 9.13 25.02 -1.35
CA LEU A 106 8.02 24.12 -1.64
C LEU A 106 8.43 22.71 -1.23
N PRO A 107 7.72 22.09 -0.27
CA PRO A 107 8.12 20.80 0.28
C PRO A 107 8.21 19.79 -0.86
N ASN A 108 9.34 19.08 -0.95
CA ASN A 108 9.53 17.97 -1.87
C ASN A 108 8.57 16.78 -1.60
N ASN A 109 7.70 16.93 -0.60
CA ASN A 109 6.73 15.92 -0.16
C ASN A 109 5.43 15.88 -0.98
N LEU A 110 5.30 16.66 -2.05
CA LEU A 110 4.08 16.68 -2.86
C LEU A 110 3.88 15.42 -3.73
N PHE A 111 4.89 14.55 -3.84
CA PHE A 111 4.74 13.28 -4.55
C PHE A 111 5.57 12.19 -3.86
N SER A 112 5.01 11.60 -2.79
CA SER A 112 5.27 10.20 -2.55
C SER A 112 4.74 9.48 -3.79
N GLN A 113 5.63 9.05 -4.66
CA GLN A 113 5.29 8.23 -5.82
C GLN A 113 4.78 6.91 -5.25
N ASP A 114 3.45 6.80 -5.11
CA ASP A 114 2.83 5.51 -4.83
C ASP A 114 3.31 4.59 -5.94
N SER A 115 3.87 3.46 -5.54
CA SER A 115 4.40 2.55 -6.53
C SER A 115 3.23 2.05 -7.38
N GLU A 116 3.43 1.94 -8.68
CA GLU A 116 2.41 1.44 -9.61
C GLU A 116 1.78 0.13 -9.12
N LEU A 117 2.59 -0.75 -8.49
CA LEU A 117 2.10 -2.04 -7.96
C LEU A 117 0.99 -1.92 -6.92
N PHE A 118 0.98 -0.88 -6.10
CA PHE A 118 -0.02 -0.68 -5.05
C PHE A 118 -1.03 0.42 -5.41
N ALA A 119 -1.14 0.78 -6.70
CA ALA A 119 -2.22 1.63 -7.19
C ALA A 119 -3.52 0.82 -7.21
N ASN A 120 -4.62 1.43 -6.77
CA ASN A 120 -5.94 0.83 -6.89
C ASN A 120 -6.22 0.59 -8.38
N ASP A 121 -6.97 -0.43 -8.74
CA ASP A 121 -7.43 -0.80 -10.10
C ASP A 121 -6.44 -1.54 -11.03
N LEU A 122 -5.33 -2.08 -10.54
CA LEU A 122 -4.44 -2.84 -11.42
C LEU A 122 -5.06 -4.13 -11.97
N ASN A 123 -6.07 -4.70 -11.29
CA ASN A 123 -6.64 -6.00 -11.67
C ASN A 123 -5.55 -7.01 -12.02
N LEU A 124 -4.52 -7.07 -11.16
CA LEU A 124 -3.30 -7.82 -11.42
C LEU A 124 -3.59 -9.31 -11.49
N LYS A 125 -3.20 -9.93 -12.60
CA LYS A 125 -3.21 -11.38 -12.80
C LYS A 125 -1.77 -11.85 -12.83
N ALA A 126 -1.47 -12.98 -12.21
CA ALA A 126 -0.15 -13.59 -12.34
C ALA A 126 -0.24 -15.11 -12.36
N GLN A 127 0.70 -15.72 -13.08
CA GLN A 127 0.91 -17.16 -13.11
C GLN A 127 2.32 -17.46 -12.63
N LEU A 128 2.46 -18.40 -11.69
CA LEU A 128 3.73 -18.95 -11.22
C LEU A 128 3.80 -20.44 -11.58
N THR A 129 4.97 -20.90 -12.00
CA THR A 129 5.16 -22.32 -12.37
C THR A 129 6.32 -22.92 -11.60
N PHE A 130 6.07 -23.93 -10.78
CA PHE A 130 7.10 -24.65 -10.02
C PHE A 130 6.60 -26.01 -9.50
N ASP A 131 7.56 -26.87 -9.13
CA ASP A 131 7.29 -28.11 -8.37
C ASP A 131 7.17 -27.78 -6.87
N PHE A 132 6.03 -28.12 -6.24
CA PHE A 132 5.82 -27.92 -4.80
C PHE A 132 6.79 -28.71 -3.95
N LYS A 133 7.18 -29.94 -4.38
CA LYS A 133 8.14 -30.75 -3.65
C LYS A 133 9.52 -30.08 -3.62
N GLU A 134 9.93 -29.52 -4.76
CA GLU A 134 11.15 -28.72 -4.87
C GLU A 134 11.07 -27.47 -3.98
N LEU A 135 9.99 -26.67 -4.13
CA LEU A 135 9.76 -25.47 -3.34
C LEU A 135 9.81 -25.76 -1.82
N TYR A 136 9.15 -26.83 -1.37
CA TYR A 136 8.99 -27.12 0.05
C TYR A 136 10.23 -27.73 0.69
N LYS A 137 11.02 -28.49 -0.07
CA LYS A 137 12.26 -29.13 0.42
C LYS A 137 13.49 -28.23 0.30
N ASN A 138 13.60 -27.49 -0.80
CA ASN A 138 14.84 -26.84 -1.19
C ASN A 138 14.85 -25.33 -0.83
N THR A 139 13.79 -24.82 -0.17
CA THR A 139 13.76 -23.43 0.26
C THR A 139 13.73 -23.29 1.78
N ASN A 140 14.40 -22.24 2.26
CA ASN A 140 14.43 -21.81 3.67
C ASN A 140 14.54 -20.27 3.72
N ASP A 141 14.89 -19.73 4.87
CA ASP A 141 14.95 -18.26 5.03
C ASP A 141 16.01 -17.55 4.16
N SER A 142 16.96 -18.30 3.61
CA SER A 142 18.04 -17.78 2.75
C SER A 142 18.05 -18.37 1.35
N THR A 143 17.44 -19.55 1.14
CA THR A 143 17.42 -20.25 -0.16
C THR A 143 16.11 -20.07 -0.89
N PHE A 144 16.19 -19.94 -2.22
CA PHE A 144 15.06 -19.72 -3.12
C PHE A 144 15.17 -20.62 -4.33
N ILE A 145 14.05 -21.05 -4.88
CA ILE A 145 13.99 -21.56 -6.25
C ILE A 145 13.69 -20.40 -7.22
N LYS A 146 13.93 -20.63 -8.51
CA LYS A 146 13.54 -19.72 -9.58
C LYS A 146 12.23 -20.21 -10.20
N SER A 147 11.34 -19.28 -10.52
CA SER A 147 10.09 -19.57 -11.22
C SER A 147 9.85 -18.50 -12.30
N PRO A 148 9.39 -18.86 -13.48
CA PRO A 148 8.80 -17.87 -14.37
C PRO A 148 7.53 -17.33 -13.70
N MET A 149 7.30 -16.03 -13.86
CA MET A 149 6.07 -15.34 -13.48
C MET A 149 5.54 -14.60 -14.69
N VAL A 150 4.46 -15.09 -15.26
CA VAL A 150 3.68 -14.36 -16.26
C VAL A 150 2.70 -13.47 -15.54
N PHE A 151 2.60 -12.21 -15.94
CA PHE A 151 1.68 -11.26 -15.30
C PHE A 151 1.04 -10.31 -16.32
N SER A 152 -0.13 -9.80 -16.00
CA SER A 152 -0.87 -8.79 -16.77
C SER A 152 -1.81 -8.02 -15.83
N GLY A 153 -2.40 -6.93 -16.32
CA GLY A 153 -3.35 -6.16 -15.54
C GLY A 153 -3.92 -4.98 -16.34
N ASN A 154 -4.74 -4.16 -15.69
CA ASN A 154 -5.28 -2.96 -16.32
C ASN A 154 -4.14 -2.02 -16.74
N GLY A 155 -4.00 -1.75 -18.04
CA GLY A 155 -2.92 -0.93 -18.58
C GLY A 155 -1.54 -1.58 -18.53
N ILE A 156 -1.47 -2.89 -18.26
CA ILE A 156 -0.24 -3.69 -18.24
C ILE A 156 -0.41 -4.82 -19.24
N ASP A 157 0.36 -4.79 -20.32
CA ASP A 157 0.44 -5.89 -21.27
C ASP A 157 1.02 -7.14 -20.61
N GLN A 158 0.67 -8.31 -21.14
CA GLN A 158 1.22 -9.55 -20.63
C GLN A 158 2.75 -9.57 -20.80
N ASP A 159 3.44 -9.79 -19.69
CA ASP A 159 4.91 -9.90 -19.67
C ASP A 159 5.34 -11.08 -18.80
N THR A 160 6.60 -11.48 -18.94
CA THR A 160 7.17 -12.63 -18.22
C THR A 160 8.52 -12.27 -17.62
N ILE A 161 8.61 -12.44 -16.30
CA ILE A 161 9.86 -12.23 -15.56
C ILE A 161 10.25 -13.48 -14.78
N THR A 162 11.55 -13.62 -14.48
CA THR A 162 12.01 -14.67 -13.56
C THR A 162 12.02 -14.14 -12.14
N VAL A 163 11.24 -14.77 -11.26
CA VAL A 163 11.18 -14.47 -9.84
C VAL A 163 11.89 -15.54 -9.02
N ARG A 164 12.38 -15.14 -7.86
CA ARG A 164 12.88 -16.06 -6.83
C ARG A 164 11.77 -16.28 -5.82
N VAL A 165 11.44 -17.54 -5.55
CA VAL A 165 10.34 -17.92 -4.65
C VAL A 165 10.88 -18.77 -3.51
N ARG A 166 10.43 -18.49 -2.30
CA ARG A 166 10.64 -19.35 -1.13
C ARG A 166 9.41 -19.41 -0.24
N VAL A 167 9.30 -20.48 0.51
CA VAL A 167 8.28 -20.61 1.56
C VAL A 167 8.62 -19.67 2.75
N ARG A 168 7.58 -19.11 3.38
CA ARG A 168 7.70 -18.28 4.60
C ARG A 168 6.68 -18.72 5.66
N GLY A 169 6.81 -18.12 6.85
CA GLY A 169 5.94 -18.38 7.99
C GLY A 169 6.31 -19.63 8.77
N ASN A 170 5.71 -19.81 9.94
CA ASN A 170 5.99 -20.92 10.85
C ASN A 170 4.86 -21.94 10.90
N PHE A 171 3.64 -21.48 11.21
CA PHE A 171 2.48 -22.35 11.41
C PHE A 171 1.92 -22.86 10.09
N ARG A 172 1.52 -21.98 9.17
CA ARG A 172 0.95 -22.34 7.87
C ARG A 172 1.92 -23.15 6.99
N LYS A 173 3.24 -22.97 7.18
CA LYS A 173 4.27 -23.78 6.51
C LYS A 173 4.11 -25.29 6.83
N LYS A 174 3.58 -25.64 8.02
CA LYS A 174 3.46 -27.04 8.46
C LYS A 174 2.14 -27.68 8.06
N ILE A 175 1.04 -26.92 8.00
CA ILE A 175 -0.31 -27.46 7.87
C ILE A 175 -0.97 -27.19 6.50
N CYS A 176 -0.54 -26.14 5.77
CA CYS A 176 -1.20 -25.74 4.54
C CYS A 176 -0.68 -26.51 3.33
N TYR A 177 -1.59 -26.80 2.39
CA TYR A 177 -1.24 -27.29 1.07
C TYR A 177 -0.50 -26.20 0.29
N PHE A 178 -1.12 -25.00 0.13
CA PHE A 178 -0.41 -23.84 -0.37
C PHE A 178 0.24 -23.07 0.79
N LYS A 179 1.56 -23.08 0.80
CA LYS A 179 2.31 -22.40 1.86
C LYS A 179 2.51 -20.93 1.49
N PRO A 180 2.40 -19.99 2.46
CA PRO A 180 2.72 -18.59 2.20
C PRO A 180 4.13 -18.46 1.62
N MET A 181 4.30 -17.53 0.68
CA MET A 181 5.54 -17.38 -0.07
C MET A 181 6.14 -15.98 0.07
N ARG A 182 7.44 -15.89 -0.19
CA ARG A 182 8.14 -14.65 -0.44
C ARG A 182 8.65 -14.65 -1.86
N LEU A 183 8.38 -13.56 -2.55
CA LEU A 183 8.87 -13.30 -3.89
C LEU A 183 10.02 -12.30 -3.82
N GLU A 184 11.09 -12.57 -4.58
CA GLU A 184 12.18 -11.63 -4.82
C GLU A 184 12.47 -11.53 -6.31
N ILE A 185 12.45 -10.29 -6.81
CA ILE A 185 12.67 -9.99 -8.23
C ILE A 185 14.03 -9.30 -8.36
N ARG A 186 14.89 -9.78 -9.25
CA ARG A 186 16.18 -9.13 -9.53
C ARG A 186 15.94 -7.78 -10.20
N LYS A 187 16.83 -6.80 -9.94
CA LYS A 187 16.68 -5.43 -10.47
C LYS A 187 16.40 -5.41 -11.98
N LYS A 188 17.21 -6.14 -12.77
CA LYS A 188 17.06 -6.22 -14.23
C LYS A 188 15.72 -6.82 -14.68
N GLN A 189 15.13 -7.73 -13.88
CA GLN A 189 13.84 -8.35 -14.17
C GLN A 189 12.65 -7.45 -13.78
N ALA A 190 12.84 -6.55 -12.85
CA ALA A 190 11.80 -5.62 -12.40
C ALA A 190 11.79 -4.30 -13.21
N GLU A 191 12.87 -4.01 -13.93
CA GLU A 191 13.07 -2.76 -14.67
C GLU A 191 11.99 -2.60 -15.74
N ASN A 192 11.38 -1.41 -15.82
CA ASN A 192 10.24 -1.08 -16.69
C ASN A 192 8.97 -1.93 -16.49
N THR A 193 8.85 -2.63 -15.35
CA THR A 193 7.64 -3.36 -14.96
C THR A 193 6.95 -2.70 -13.77
N VAL A 194 5.72 -3.09 -13.51
CA VAL A 194 4.96 -2.69 -12.30
C VAL A 194 5.71 -3.02 -10.98
N PHE A 195 6.66 -3.95 -11.03
CA PHE A 195 7.46 -4.39 -9.87
C PHE A 195 8.74 -3.59 -9.65
N GLU A 196 9.10 -2.62 -10.49
CA GLU A 196 10.41 -1.94 -10.47
C GLU A 196 10.81 -1.43 -9.08
N ASN A 197 9.88 -0.82 -8.39
CA ASN A 197 10.12 -0.30 -7.05
C ASN A 197 9.76 -1.27 -5.92
N ASN A 198 9.22 -2.46 -6.21
CA ASN A 198 8.72 -3.44 -5.25
C ASN A 198 9.25 -4.85 -5.54
N ARG A 199 10.55 -5.02 -5.41
CA ARG A 199 11.23 -6.27 -5.76
C ARG A 199 11.17 -7.36 -4.68
N LYS A 200 10.71 -7.06 -3.50
CA LYS A 200 10.53 -8.00 -2.38
C LYS A 200 9.11 -7.92 -1.89
N LEU A 201 8.38 -9.03 -1.97
CA LEU A 201 6.97 -9.09 -1.68
C LEU A 201 6.66 -10.32 -0.83
N LYS A 202 5.71 -10.19 0.09
CA LYS A 202 5.10 -11.34 0.75
C LYS A 202 3.86 -11.71 -0.08
N LEU A 203 3.70 -12.97 -0.47
CA LEU A 203 2.53 -13.48 -1.18
C LEU A 203 1.71 -14.30 -0.20
N VAL A 204 0.47 -13.87 0.02
CA VAL A 204 -0.52 -14.55 0.87
C VAL A 204 -1.47 -15.31 -0.05
N VAL A 205 -1.61 -16.61 0.22
CA VAL A 205 -2.42 -17.56 -0.58
C VAL A 205 -3.35 -18.35 0.35
N PRO A 206 -4.46 -18.94 -0.15
CA PRO A 206 -5.29 -19.84 0.62
C PRO A 206 -4.46 -20.98 1.24
N CYS A 207 -4.93 -21.53 2.36
CA CYS A 207 -4.24 -22.63 3.02
C CYS A 207 -4.51 -23.96 2.33
N GLN A 208 -5.71 -24.16 1.77
CA GLN A 208 -6.15 -25.42 1.16
C GLN A 208 -6.59 -25.22 -0.28
N ASN A 209 -6.55 -26.32 -1.04
CA ASN A 209 -6.96 -26.38 -2.44
C ASN A 209 -8.45 -26.77 -2.55
N GLU A 210 -9.33 -25.96 -1.95
CA GLU A 210 -10.78 -26.17 -1.98
C GLU A 210 -11.49 -24.90 -2.43
N LYS A 211 -12.59 -25.06 -3.17
CA LYS A 211 -13.44 -23.93 -3.56
C LYS A 211 -14.00 -23.24 -2.30
N GLY A 212 -14.11 -21.89 -2.35
CA GLY A 212 -14.64 -21.08 -1.24
C GLY A 212 -13.62 -20.76 -0.13
N LYS A 213 -12.39 -21.26 -0.19
CA LYS A 213 -11.36 -20.94 0.81
C LYS A 213 -10.69 -19.57 0.59
N ASP A 214 -10.98 -18.90 -0.51
CA ASP A 214 -10.53 -17.53 -0.81
C ASP A 214 -11.10 -16.51 0.18
N GLU A 215 -12.26 -16.79 0.81
CA GLU A 215 -12.88 -15.91 1.79
C GLU A 215 -11.95 -15.57 2.96
N LEU A 216 -11.18 -16.54 3.46
CA LEU A 216 -10.21 -16.27 4.53
C LEU A 216 -9.16 -15.25 4.08
N ILE A 217 -8.77 -15.30 2.82
CA ILE A 217 -7.78 -14.39 2.24
C ILE A 217 -8.37 -13.01 2.01
N TYR A 218 -9.64 -12.94 1.59
CA TYR A 218 -10.36 -11.67 1.51
C TYR A 218 -10.48 -11.00 2.89
N LYS A 219 -10.84 -11.75 3.93
CA LYS A 219 -10.94 -11.24 5.30
C LYS A 219 -9.58 -10.83 5.88
N GLU A 220 -8.51 -11.59 5.60
CA GLU A 220 -7.15 -11.18 5.98
C GLU A 220 -6.74 -9.88 5.28
N MET A 221 -7.01 -9.74 3.98
CA MET A 221 -6.74 -8.51 3.24
C MET A 221 -7.60 -7.34 3.75
N LEU A 222 -8.88 -7.57 4.08
CA LEU A 222 -9.76 -6.58 4.67
C LEU A 222 -9.18 -6.00 5.98
N ALA A 223 -8.56 -6.84 6.82
CA ALA A 223 -7.89 -6.36 8.04
C ALA A 223 -6.75 -5.37 7.72
N TYR A 224 -5.95 -5.61 6.66
CA TYR A 224 -4.95 -4.64 6.20
C TYR A 224 -5.61 -3.34 5.71
N LYS A 225 -6.71 -3.44 4.95
CA LYS A 225 -7.45 -2.26 4.45
C LYS A 225 -8.08 -1.44 5.58
N PHE A 226 -8.57 -2.07 6.63
CA PHE A 226 -9.02 -1.38 7.83
C PHE A 226 -7.88 -0.61 8.51
N TYR A 227 -6.68 -1.22 8.59
CA TYR A 227 -5.54 -0.54 9.21
C TYR A 227 -5.02 0.63 8.38
N GLU A 228 -5.15 0.59 7.04
CA GLU A 228 -4.86 1.72 6.15
C GLU A 228 -5.69 2.96 6.52
N ASN A 229 -6.96 2.82 6.92
CA ASN A 229 -7.81 3.93 7.38
C ASN A 229 -7.41 4.48 8.76
N LEU A 230 -6.73 3.68 9.57
CA LEU A 230 -6.41 3.97 10.96
C LEU A 230 -4.95 4.40 11.18
N SER A 231 -4.11 4.32 10.17
CA SER A 231 -2.70 4.68 10.27
C SER A 231 -2.09 5.10 8.94
N ASN A 232 -1.45 6.25 8.92
CA ASN A 232 -0.67 6.66 7.75
C ASN A 232 0.53 5.72 7.52
N ILE A 233 1.05 5.10 8.60
CA ILE A 233 2.17 4.15 8.53
C ILE A 233 1.58 2.74 8.58
N HIS A 234 1.47 2.11 7.43
CA HIS A 234 0.89 0.77 7.24
C HIS A 234 1.60 0.02 6.13
N LEU A 235 1.36 -1.27 6.04
CA LEU A 235 1.77 -2.12 4.93
C LEU A 235 0.70 -2.06 3.84
N LYS A 236 1.04 -1.67 2.62
CA LYS A 236 0.14 -1.71 1.48
C LYS A 236 -0.08 -3.12 1.00
N THR A 237 -1.27 -3.39 0.49
CA THR A 237 -1.65 -4.67 -0.10
C THR A 237 -2.13 -4.50 -1.53
N GLN A 238 -1.83 -5.50 -2.39
CA GLN A 238 -2.30 -5.56 -3.77
C GLN A 238 -3.01 -6.88 -4.02
N PRO A 239 -4.32 -6.86 -4.32
CA PRO A 239 -5.04 -8.06 -4.76
C PRO A 239 -4.47 -8.61 -6.05
N ILE A 240 -4.49 -9.94 -6.20
CA ILE A 240 -3.97 -10.64 -7.37
C ILE A 240 -4.83 -11.88 -7.66
N SER A 241 -5.26 -12.02 -8.92
CA SER A 241 -5.79 -13.30 -9.42
C SER A 241 -4.60 -14.18 -9.75
N LEU A 242 -4.34 -15.16 -8.90
CA LEU A 242 -3.15 -16.02 -8.99
C LEU A 242 -3.50 -17.37 -9.60
N LYS A 243 -2.75 -17.76 -10.63
CA LYS A 243 -2.70 -19.11 -11.16
C LYS A 243 -1.36 -19.73 -10.78
N ILE A 244 -1.38 -20.86 -10.12
CA ILE A 244 -0.18 -21.67 -9.87
C ILE A 244 -0.26 -22.91 -10.76
N VAL A 245 0.76 -23.10 -11.59
CA VAL A 245 0.97 -24.33 -12.37
C VAL A 245 1.94 -25.21 -11.58
N GLU A 246 1.40 -26.23 -10.92
CA GLU A 246 2.17 -27.23 -10.19
C GLU A 246 2.74 -28.27 -11.15
N LEU A 247 4.06 -28.39 -11.17
CA LEU A 247 4.76 -29.45 -11.91
C LEU A 247 4.85 -30.67 -11.01
N LYS A 248 4.11 -31.75 -11.34
CA LYS A 248 4.05 -32.96 -10.53
C LYS A 248 4.11 -34.22 -11.39
N ASN A 249 5.17 -35.01 -11.23
CA ASN A 249 5.36 -36.27 -11.96
C ASN A 249 5.22 -36.15 -13.49
N GLY A 250 5.78 -35.08 -14.07
CA GLY A 250 5.71 -34.78 -15.50
C GLY A 250 4.35 -34.27 -16.00
N LYS A 251 3.43 -33.97 -15.09
CA LYS A 251 2.11 -33.35 -15.39
C LYS A 251 2.06 -31.94 -14.83
N GLU A 252 1.27 -31.11 -15.49
CA GLU A 252 0.91 -29.76 -15.02
C GLU A 252 -0.48 -29.79 -14.37
N ILE A 253 -0.58 -29.29 -13.17
CA ILE A 253 -1.83 -29.14 -12.44
C ILE A 253 -2.05 -27.66 -12.17
N GLU A 254 -3.15 -27.12 -12.67
CA GLU A 254 -3.49 -25.71 -12.51
C GLU A 254 -4.33 -25.49 -11.25
N HIS A 255 -3.95 -24.45 -10.49
CA HIS A 255 -4.67 -23.98 -9.32
C HIS A 255 -4.93 -22.48 -9.48
N GLU A 256 -6.21 -22.11 -9.60
CA GLU A 256 -6.63 -20.72 -9.66
C GLU A 256 -7.16 -20.28 -8.28
N MET A 257 -6.75 -19.13 -7.82
CA MET A 257 -7.11 -18.63 -6.49
C MET A 257 -7.01 -17.10 -6.40
N PHE A 258 -7.75 -16.54 -5.46
CA PHE A 258 -7.49 -15.20 -4.99
C PHE A 258 -6.28 -15.22 -4.05
N ALA A 259 -5.40 -14.24 -4.20
CA ALA A 259 -4.25 -14.01 -3.36
C ALA A 259 -3.99 -12.50 -3.22
N PHE A 260 -3.08 -12.11 -2.34
CA PHE A 260 -2.60 -10.74 -2.32
C PHE A 260 -1.12 -10.63 -1.99
N LEU A 261 -0.52 -9.55 -2.49
CA LEU A 261 0.84 -9.16 -2.22
C LEU A 261 0.88 -8.15 -1.09
N ILE A 262 1.89 -8.24 -0.22
CA ILE A 262 2.13 -7.27 0.85
C ILE A 262 3.45 -6.58 0.59
N GLU A 263 3.46 -5.25 0.78
CA GLU A 263 4.63 -4.38 0.69
C GLU A 263 5.78 -4.84 1.60
N ASP A 264 7.02 -4.65 1.15
CA ASP A 264 8.20 -4.89 2.00
C ASP A 264 8.34 -3.77 3.04
N ASP A 265 8.59 -4.15 4.27
CA ASP A 265 8.75 -3.25 5.42
C ASP A 265 9.84 -2.18 5.23
N ASN A 266 10.92 -2.45 4.46
CA ASN A 266 11.91 -1.43 4.11
C ASN A 266 11.32 -0.36 3.16
N LYS A 267 10.30 -0.70 2.38
CA LYS A 267 9.59 0.27 1.54
C LYS A 267 8.71 1.19 2.38
N VAL A 268 8.03 0.65 3.39
CA VAL A 268 7.32 1.46 4.40
C VAL A 268 8.29 2.42 5.07
N ALA A 269 9.45 1.93 5.53
CA ALA A 269 10.47 2.77 6.16
C ALA A 269 10.90 3.93 5.25
N LYS A 270 11.18 3.62 3.96
CA LYS A 270 11.59 4.64 2.97
C LYS A 270 10.47 5.65 2.67
N ARG A 271 9.21 5.17 2.54
CA ARG A 271 8.05 6.01 2.21
C ARG A 271 7.77 7.07 3.28
N HIS A 272 8.08 6.76 4.54
CA HIS A 272 7.83 7.62 5.69
C HIS A 272 9.09 8.26 6.30
N ASP A 273 10.26 8.11 5.65
CA ASP A 273 11.56 8.59 6.17
C ASP A 273 11.81 8.16 7.62
N ILE A 274 11.53 6.88 7.91
CA ILE A 274 11.76 6.24 9.19
C ILE A 274 12.70 5.06 9.03
N LYS A 275 13.29 4.58 10.13
CA LYS A 275 14.20 3.44 10.11
C LYS A 275 13.50 2.19 10.61
N LYS A 276 13.67 1.07 9.89
CA LYS A 276 13.26 -0.23 10.40
C LYS A 276 14.07 -0.55 11.67
N PHE A 277 13.37 -0.99 12.72
CA PHE A 277 14.01 -1.39 13.96
C PHE A 277 14.39 -2.88 13.91
N PRO A 278 15.60 -3.26 14.35
CA PRO A 278 16.05 -4.66 14.32
C PRO A 278 15.14 -5.59 15.15
N LYS A 279 14.97 -6.83 14.71
CA LYS A 279 14.28 -7.88 15.47
C LYS A 279 15.05 -8.19 16.75
N ARG A 280 14.58 -7.67 17.88
CA ARG A 280 15.12 -7.94 19.22
C ARG A 280 14.06 -7.66 20.27
N ARG A 281 14.23 -8.20 21.46
CA ARG A 281 13.33 -7.90 22.57
C ARG A 281 13.37 -6.41 22.92
N VAL A 282 12.21 -5.79 23.06
CA VAL A 282 12.06 -4.37 23.42
C VAL A 282 11.03 -4.22 24.54
N SER A 283 11.17 -3.17 25.34
CA SER A 283 10.09 -2.78 26.26
C SER A 283 8.95 -2.14 25.45
N PRO A 284 7.71 -2.61 25.53
CA PRO A 284 6.58 -1.98 24.87
C PRO A 284 6.31 -0.54 25.33
N LEU A 285 6.86 -0.13 26.49
CA LEU A 285 6.82 1.25 26.97
C LEU A 285 7.68 2.21 26.12
N ASN A 286 8.64 1.70 25.35
CA ASN A 286 9.44 2.50 24.42
C ASN A 286 8.69 2.81 23.12
N VAL A 287 7.57 2.15 22.86
CA VAL A 287 6.68 2.47 21.73
C VAL A 287 5.90 3.73 22.05
N GLY A 288 5.83 4.67 21.12
CA GLY A 288 5.06 5.91 21.29
C GLY A 288 3.60 5.61 21.66
N ASP A 289 3.05 6.37 22.60
CA ASP A 289 1.75 6.06 23.21
C ASP A 289 0.63 5.94 22.18
N SER A 290 0.51 6.91 21.27
CA SER A 290 -0.49 6.85 20.19
C SER A 290 -0.33 5.62 19.30
N SER A 291 0.91 5.27 18.92
CA SER A 291 1.19 4.09 18.10
C SER A 291 0.84 2.79 18.84
N ALA A 292 1.19 2.71 20.12
CA ALA A 292 0.92 1.52 20.91
C ALA A 292 -0.59 1.32 21.21
N ILE A 293 -1.31 2.40 21.48
CA ILE A 293 -2.76 2.34 21.71
C ILE A 293 -3.48 2.06 20.40
N ASN A 294 -3.09 2.70 19.28
CA ASN A 294 -3.65 2.42 17.96
C ASN A 294 -3.49 0.94 17.59
N PHE A 295 -2.28 0.40 17.73
CA PHE A 295 -2.02 -1.02 17.50
C PHE A 295 -2.91 -1.93 18.35
N ALA A 296 -3.03 -1.62 19.66
CA ALA A 296 -3.80 -2.45 20.60
C ALA A 296 -5.31 -2.35 20.36
N LEU A 297 -5.84 -1.17 20.06
CA LEU A 297 -7.25 -0.96 19.72
C LEU A 297 -7.60 -1.61 18.38
N PHE A 298 -6.74 -1.49 17.37
CA PHE A 298 -6.93 -2.19 16.11
C PHE A 298 -6.95 -3.71 16.32
N SER A 299 -5.96 -4.24 17.06
CA SER A 299 -5.94 -5.68 17.37
C SER A 299 -7.19 -6.12 18.12
N TYR A 300 -7.72 -5.29 19.02
CA TYR A 300 -8.99 -5.54 19.72
C TYR A 300 -10.18 -5.46 18.74
N MET A 301 -10.21 -4.49 17.82
CA MET A 301 -11.28 -4.35 16.82
C MET A 301 -11.43 -5.62 15.99
N ILE A 302 -10.33 -6.17 15.50
CA ILE A 302 -10.34 -7.39 14.66
C ILE A 302 -10.26 -8.69 15.48
N GLY A 303 -10.20 -8.64 16.82
CA GLY A 303 -10.04 -9.82 17.68
C GLY A 303 -8.70 -10.53 17.50
N ASN A 304 -7.65 -9.81 17.15
CA ASN A 304 -6.32 -10.41 17.03
C ASN A 304 -5.64 -10.50 18.40
N THR A 305 -5.36 -11.71 18.85
CA THR A 305 -4.60 -11.97 20.09
C THR A 305 -3.22 -12.57 19.82
N ASP A 306 -2.87 -12.84 18.57
CA ASP A 306 -1.59 -13.45 18.18
C ASP A 306 -0.52 -12.42 17.85
N TRP A 307 -0.16 -11.60 18.84
CA TRP A 307 0.88 -10.60 18.65
C TRP A 307 1.67 -10.31 19.93
N SER A 308 2.87 -9.77 19.74
CA SER A 308 3.68 -9.26 20.85
C SER A 308 4.59 -8.13 20.40
N MET A 309 4.41 -6.92 20.94
CA MET A 309 5.34 -5.82 20.73
C MET A 309 6.72 -6.15 21.35
N ALA A 310 6.75 -6.78 22.53
CA ALA A 310 7.98 -7.08 23.23
C ALA A 310 8.91 -8.01 22.44
N TYR A 311 8.33 -9.03 21.80
CA TYR A 311 9.07 -10.02 20.99
C TYR A 311 9.00 -9.75 19.50
N GLN A 312 8.32 -8.67 19.09
CA GLN A 312 8.06 -8.34 17.69
C GLN A 312 7.44 -9.50 16.92
N HIS A 313 6.49 -10.23 17.56
CA HIS A 313 5.69 -11.26 16.92
C HIS A 313 4.46 -10.61 16.27
N ASN A 314 4.23 -10.87 14.99
CA ASN A 314 3.18 -10.23 14.18
C ASN A 314 3.17 -8.70 14.32
N THR A 315 4.35 -8.13 14.50
CA THR A 315 4.60 -6.71 14.75
C THR A 315 5.86 -6.27 14.02
N GLU A 316 5.75 -5.33 13.08
CA GLU A 316 6.91 -4.62 12.54
C GLU A 316 7.19 -3.37 13.37
N MET A 317 8.46 -3.17 13.69
CA MET A 317 8.91 -2.01 14.48
C MET A 317 9.73 -1.06 13.63
N PHE A 318 9.43 0.23 13.79
CA PHE A 318 10.17 1.32 13.15
C PHE A 318 10.61 2.35 14.20
N TYR A 319 11.56 3.19 13.82
CA TYR A 319 12.06 4.27 14.65
C TYR A 319 12.07 5.58 13.86
N ASN A 320 11.40 6.60 14.38
CA ASN A 320 11.25 7.91 13.75
C ASN A 320 12.21 8.99 14.27
N GLY A 321 13.32 8.58 14.92
CA GLY A 321 14.25 9.50 15.56
C GLY A 321 13.93 9.85 17.03
N LYS A 322 12.71 9.59 17.48
CA LYS A 322 12.23 9.91 18.85
C LYS A 322 11.66 8.72 19.58
N LYS A 323 10.76 7.98 18.97
CA LYS A 323 10.00 6.85 19.55
C LYS A 323 10.00 5.67 18.61
N LEU A 324 9.77 4.48 19.16
CA LEU A 324 9.40 3.31 18.37
C LEU A 324 7.95 3.43 17.91
N LEU A 325 7.70 2.93 16.70
CA LEU A 325 6.38 2.83 16.07
C LEU A 325 6.11 1.36 15.79
N ALA A 326 4.96 0.86 16.18
CA ALA A 326 4.53 -0.53 15.98
C ALA A 326 3.44 -0.60 14.91
N ILE A 327 3.61 -1.51 13.94
CA ILE A 327 2.63 -1.80 12.89
C ILE A 327 2.25 -3.27 12.99
N PRO A 328 0.95 -3.60 13.08
CA PRO A 328 0.49 -4.99 13.08
C PRO A 328 0.54 -5.58 11.66
N TYR A 329 0.74 -6.88 11.58
CA TYR A 329 0.64 -7.67 10.35
C TYR A 329 0.33 -9.14 10.69
N ASP A 330 -0.03 -9.95 9.68
CA ASP A 330 -0.35 -11.38 9.80
C ASP A 330 -1.63 -11.60 10.65
N PHE A 331 -2.80 -11.38 10.00
CA PHE A 331 -4.09 -11.31 10.71
C PHE A 331 -4.92 -12.58 10.61
N ASP A 332 -4.38 -13.65 10.03
CA ASP A 332 -5.10 -14.91 9.78
C ASP A 332 -5.60 -15.62 11.06
N HIS A 333 -4.98 -15.35 12.22
CA HIS A 333 -5.42 -15.83 13.51
C HIS A 333 -6.38 -14.88 14.27
N SER A 334 -6.91 -13.84 13.61
CA SER A 334 -7.86 -12.90 14.22
C SER A 334 -9.30 -13.42 14.20
N GLY A 335 -10.13 -12.93 15.12
CA GLY A 335 -11.56 -13.22 15.15
C GLY A 335 -12.34 -12.67 13.95
N LEU A 336 -11.82 -11.62 13.30
CA LEU A 336 -12.35 -11.11 12.03
C LEU A 336 -12.25 -12.17 10.93
N VAL A 337 -11.09 -12.78 10.79
CA VAL A 337 -10.82 -13.83 9.77
C VAL A 337 -11.50 -15.13 10.16
N ASP A 338 -11.45 -15.50 11.43
CA ASP A 338 -12.04 -16.72 12.00
C ASP A 338 -11.66 -17.97 11.18
N ALA A 339 -10.34 -18.13 10.97
CA ALA A 339 -9.83 -19.24 10.18
C ALA A 339 -10.01 -20.56 10.94
N TYR A 340 -10.47 -21.61 10.23
CA TYR A 340 -10.71 -22.95 10.81
C TYR A 340 -9.49 -23.54 11.55
N TYR A 341 -8.29 -23.11 11.20
CA TYR A 341 -7.05 -23.53 11.86
C TYR A 341 -6.61 -22.62 13.00
N ALA A 342 -7.25 -21.44 13.15
CA ALA A 342 -6.91 -20.50 14.22
C ALA A 342 -7.35 -21.07 15.59
N LYS A 343 -6.47 -20.93 16.57
CA LYS A 343 -6.75 -21.38 17.94
C LYS A 343 -6.59 -20.22 18.91
N PRO A 344 -7.47 -20.14 19.93
CA PRO A 344 -7.30 -19.18 20.99
C PRO A 344 -5.92 -19.31 21.64
N ASN A 345 -5.35 -18.18 22.03
CA ASN A 345 -4.08 -18.19 22.76
C ASN A 345 -4.32 -18.86 24.14
N PRO A 346 -3.63 -19.98 24.47
CA PRO A 346 -3.89 -20.75 25.69
C PRO A 346 -3.58 -19.97 26.97
N MET A 347 -2.82 -18.89 26.89
CA MET A 347 -2.56 -18.01 28.04
C MET A 347 -3.69 -17.00 28.31
N LEU A 348 -4.65 -16.90 27.40
CA LEU A 348 -5.85 -16.07 27.55
C LEU A 348 -7.03 -16.97 27.89
N LYS A 349 -7.86 -16.54 28.84
CA LYS A 349 -9.07 -17.28 29.22
C LYS A 349 -10.20 -16.99 28.22
N ILE A 350 -10.04 -17.43 26.99
CA ILE A 350 -11.01 -17.32 25.88
C ILE A 350 -11.25 -18.69 25.28
N SER A 351 -12.48 -18.95 24.87
CA SER A 351 -12.91 -20.20 24.26
C SER A 351 -12.84 -20.16 22.73
N SER A 352 -12.90 -18.97 22.13
CA SER A 352 -12.85 -18.76 20.68
C SER A 352 -11.92 -17.61 20.32
N VAL A 353 -11.36 -17.66 19.11
CA VAL A 353 -10.58 -16.52 18.53
C VAL A 353 -11.46 -15.31 18.26
N THR A 354 -12.79 -15.49 18.18
CA THR A 354 -13.76 -14.40 17.99
C THR A 354 -13.99 -13.57 19.26
N GLU A 355 -13.58 -14.09 20.43
CA GLU A 355 -13.64 -13.32 21.69
C GLU A 355 -12.54 -12.24 21.68
N ARG A 356 -12.96 -10.99 21.92
CA ARG A 356 -12.03 -9.87 21.99
C ARG A 356 -11.39 -9.76 23.36
N VAL A 357 -10.07 -9.59 23.37
CA VAL A 357 -9.30 -9.27 24.58
C VAL A 357 -8.42 -8.07 24.33
N TYR A 358 -8.61 -7.01 25.12
CA TYR A 358 -7.70 -5.88 25.06
C TYR A 358 -6.36 -6.25 25.72
N ARG A 359 -5.27 -6.18 24.98
CA ARG A 359 -3.93 -6.59 25.41
C ARG A 359 -2.93 -5.43 25.49
N GLY A 360 -3.39 -4.20 25.29
CA GLY A 360 -2.55 -3.01 25.37
C GLY A 360 -2.07 -2.72 26.80
N LEU A 361 -0.98 -1.96 26.90
CA LEU A 361 -0.50 -1.44 28.19
C LEU A 361 -1.26 -0.19 28.59
N CYS A 362 -1.47 0.00 29.89
CA CYS A 362 -1.92 1.28 30.43
C CYS A 362 -0.88 2.37 30.13
N ARG A 363 -1.33 3.58 29.96
CA ARG A 363 -0.48 4.75 29.72
C ARG A 363 -0.68 5.77 30.83
N ARG A 364 0.38 6.51 31.15
CA ARG A 364 0.32 7.51 32.23
C ARG A 364 -0.66 8.64 31.94
N ASP A 365 -0.72 9.05 30.67
CA ASP A 365 -1.65 10.09 30.22
C ASP A 365 -2.97 9.45 29.73
N PRO A 366 -4.08 9.59 30.46
CA PRO A 366 -5.37 9.08 30.06
C PRO A 366 -5.97 9.79 28.84
N GLN A 367 -5.52 11.02 28.53
CA GLN A 367 -6.00 11.77 27.38
C GLN A 367 -5.64 11.08 26.06
N VAL A 368 -4.57 10.30 26.03
CA VAL A 368 -4.18 9.55 24.83
C VAL A 368 -5.23 8.48 24.48
N PHE A 369 -5.82 7.82 25.49
CA PHE A 369 -6.93 6.88 25.29
C PHE A 369 -8.20 7.59 24.79
N ALA A 370 -8.55 8.72 25.41
CA ALA A 370 -9.72 9.50 25.00
C ALA A 370 -9.57 10.04 23.56
N GLY A 371 -8.41 10.55 23.23
CA GLY A 371 -8.10 11.01 21.88
C GLY A 371 -8.17 9.91 20.84
N MET A 372 -7.61 8.72 21.14
CA MET A 372 -7.64 7.59 20.23
C MET A 372 -9.07 7.02 20.08
N ARG A 373 -9.86 6.94 21.15
CA ARG A 373 -11.28 6.59 21.10
C ARG A 373 -12.04 7.49 20.13
N LYS A 374 -11.89 8.82 20.29
CA LYS A 374 -12.52 9.82 19.42
C LYS A 374 -12.09 9.67 17.97
N PHE A 375 -10.80 9.42 17.73
CA PHE A 375 -10.26 9.16 16.40
C PHE A 375 -10.92 7.93 15.76
N TYR A 376 -11.02 6.80 16.45
CA TYR A 376 -11.68 5.59 15.94
C TYR A 376 -13.15 5.83 15.60
N ILE A 377 -13.90 6.50 16.49
CA ILE A 377 -15.30 6.83 16.22
C ILE A 377 -15.44 7.71 14.97
N SER A 378 -14.50 8.65 14.74
CA SER A 378 -14.52 9.47 13.53
C SER A 378 -14.17 8.71 12.25
N LYS A 379 -13.62 7.50 12.36
CA LYS A 379 -13.26 6.61 11.26
C LYS A 379 -14.27 5.49 11.00
N GLU A 380 -15.38 5.46 11.73
CA GLU A 380 -16.41 4.42 11.60
C GLU A 380 -16.94 4.31 10.17
N GLU A 381 -17.32 5.43 9.55
CA GLU A 381 -17.83 5.46 8.18
C GLU A 381 -16.78 4.95 7.18
N ASP A 382 -15.52 5.35 7.30
CA ASP A 382 -14.43 4.89 6.43
C ASP A 382 -14.24 3.36 6.55
N ILE A 383 -14.36 2.81 7.75
CA ILE A 383 -14.26 1.36 8.02
C ILE A 383 -15.42 0.60 7.36
N PHE A 384 -16.67 1.08 7.50
CA PHE A 384 -17.81 0.42 6.87
C PHE A 384 -17.82 0.58 5.35
N ASN A 385 -17.36 1.71 4.81
CA ASN A 385 -17.17 1.88 3.36
C ASN A 385 -16.15 0.87 2.83
N THR A 386 -15.03 0.70 3.53
CA THR A 386 -14.03 -0.33 3.19
C THR A 386 -14.62 -1.74 3.27
N LEU A 387 -15.43 -2.06 4.30
CA LEU A 387 -16.10 -3.36 4.38
C LEU A 387 -17.03 -3.59 3.18
N ASN A 388 -17.77 -2.57 2.76
CA ASN A 388 -18.70 -2.66 1.63
C ASN A 388 -17.99 -2.97 0.29
N GLU A 389 -16.72 -2.60 0.10
CA GLU A 389 -15.92 -2.99 -1.07
C GLU A 389 -15.69 -4.51 -1.17
N PHE A 390 -15.89 -5.22 -0.07
CA PHE A 390 -15.75 -6.68 0.03
C PHE A 390 -17.09 -7.44 0.00
N LYS A 391 -18.22 -6.74 -0.15
CA LYS A 391 -19.55 -7.35 -0.12
C LYS A 391 -19.71 -8.47 -1.16
N ASP A 392 -19.26 -8.24 -2.38
CA ASP A 392 -19.36 -9.22 -3.48
C ASP A 392 -18.27 -10.30 -3.46
N LYS A 393 -17.38 -10.27 -2.46
CA LYS A 393 -16.25 -11.20 -2.29
C LYS A 393 -16.44 -12.18 -1.13
N LEU A 394 -17.44 -11.95 -0.30
CA LEU A 394 -17.83 -12.79 0.82
C LEU A 394 -19.26 -13.30 0.57
N ASP A 395 -19.59 -14.48 1.07
CA ASP A 395 -21.00 -14.88 1.07
C ASP A 395 -21.80 -13.96 2.03
N GLU A 396 -23.13 -13.93 1.82
CA GLU A 396 -24.02 -13.02 2.54
C GLU A 396 -23.99 -13.25 4.05
N LYS A 397 -23.90 -14.50 4.49
CA LYS A 397 -23.82 -14.88 5.90
C LYS A 397 -22.51 -14.39 6.51
N GLU A 398 -21.42 -14.61 5.81
CA GLU A 398 -20.10 -14.21 6.28
C GLU A 398 -19.91 -12.68 6.28
N PHE A 399 -20.44 -12.01 5.24
CA PHE A 399 -20.48 -10.54 5.24
C PHE A 399 -21.26 -9.99 6.43
N SER A 400 -22.45 -10.54 6.69
CA SER A 400 -23.29 -10.14 7.84
C SER A 400 -22.58 -10.40 9.18
N ARG A 401 -21.88 -11.54 9.32
CA ARG A 401 -21.07 -11.86 10.52
C ARG A 401 -19.98 -10.81 10.73
N VAL A 402 -19.21 -10.50 9.69
CA VAL A 402 -18.12 -9.51 9.76
C VAL A 402 -18.69 -8.14 10.07
N ASN A 403 -19.80 -7.73 9.44
CA ASN A 403 -20.44 -6.46 9.69
C ASN A 403 -20.84 -6.31 11.16
N SER A 404 -21.59 -7.29 11.69
CA SER A 404 -22.02 -7.30 13.09
C SER A 404 -20.84 -7.36 14.07
N TYR A 405 -19.77 -8.05 13.66
CA TYR A 405 -18.53 -8.09 14.45
C TYR A 405 -17.90 -6.70 14.56
N ILE A 406 -17.82 -5.94 13.50
CA ILE A 406 -17.28 -4.56 13.51
C ILE A 406 -18.26 -3.61 14.23
N GLU A 407 -19.57 -3.72 14.00
CA GLU A 407 -20.58 -2.92 14.71
C GLU A 407 -20.47 -3.05 16.22
N SER A 408 -20.28 -4.28 16.73
CA SER A 408 -20.13 -4.53 18.17
C SER A 408 -18.90 -3.83 18.76
N PHE A 409 -17.80 -3.68 18.01
CA PHE A 409 -16.64 -2.90 18.43
C PHE A 409 -16.98 -1.40 18.57
N PHE A 410 -17.65 -0.81 17.58
CA PHE A 410 -18.03 0.60 17.64
C PHE A 410 -19.06 0.88 18.73
N SER A 411 -19.95 -0.06 19.01
CA SER A 411 -20.87 0.02 20.15
C SER A 411 -20.13 0.12 21.48
N ILE A 412 -19.07 -0.67 21.66
CA ILE A 412 -18.19 -0.58 22.84
C ILE A 412 -17.52 0.80 22.91
N LEU A 413 -17.03 1.31 21.78
CA LEU A 413 -16.37 2.62 21.77
C LEU A 413 -17.33 3.78 22.07
N LYS A 414 -18.59 3.68 21.67
CA LYS A 414 -19.59 4.75 21.88
C LYS A 414 -20.13 4.80 23.32
N SER A 415 -20.11 3.68 24.02
CA SER A 415 -20.54 3.59 25.41
C SER A 415 -19.39 3.85 26.40
N ASP A 416 -19.55 4.80 27.33
CA ASP A 416 -18.52 5.10 28.32
C ASP A 416 -18.29 3.94 29.30
N SER A 417 -19.37 3.27 29.69
CA SER A 417 -19.32 2.10 30.58
C SER A 417 -18.63 0.92 29.92
N GLU A 418 -18.99 0.60 28.67
CA GLU A 418 -18.40 -0.49 27.91
C GLU A 418 -16.93 -0.23 27.57
N PHE A 419 -16.59 1.00 27.16
CA PHE A 419 -15.20 1.39 26.91
C PHE A 419 -14.34 1.26 28.17
N LYS A 420 -14.86 1.72 29.33
CA LYS A 420 -14.20 1.55 30.63
C LYS A 420 -14.02 0.08 30.96
N LEU A 421 -15.09 -0.73 30.84
CA LEU A 421 -15.09 -2.15 31.21
C LEU A 421 -14.18 -2.99 30.32
N ASN A 422 -14.23 -2.78 28.98
CA ASN A 422 -13.58 -3.65 28.02
C ASN A 422 -12.17 -3.20 27.63
N ILE A 423 -11.84 -1.91 27.79
CA ILE A 423 -10.55 -1.34 27.38
C ILE A 423 -9.75 -0.83 28.57
N LEU A 424 -10.27 0.19 29.29
CA LEU A 424 -9.48 0.86 30.31
C LEU A 424 -9.19 -0.03 31.53
N SER A 425 -10.17 -0.84 32.00
CA SER A 425 -9.96 -1.76 33.11
C SER A 425 -9.16 -3.02 32.73
N LYS A 426 -8.98 -3.28 31.45
CA LYS A 426 -8.23 -4.44 30.89
C LYS A 426 -6.83 -4.10 30.45
N CYS A 427 -6.45 -2.82 30.41
CA CYS A 427 -5.07 -2.48 30.07
C CYS A 427 -4.11 -3.07 31.11
N ARG A 428 -2.95 -3.51 30.67
CA ARG A 428 -1.94 -4.16 31.53
C ARG A 428 -0.98 -3.12 32.09
N GLY A 429 -0.65 -3.24 33.37
CA GLY A 429 0.34 -2.41 34.07
C GLY A 429 1.79 -2.81 33.74
#